data_6a84e524b30755ebd7438a1d67dfc611
#
_entry.id   6a84e524b30755ebd7438a1d67dfc611
#
_cell.length_a   1.000
_cell.length_b   1.000
_cell.length_c   1.000
_cell.angle_alpha   90.00
_cell.angle_beta   90.00
_cell.angle_gamma   90.00
#
_symmetry.space_group_name_H-M   'P 1'
#
loop_
_entity.id
_entity.type
_entity.pdbx_description
1 polymer ?
#
loop_
_entity_poly.entity_id
_entity_poly.type
_entity_poly.pdbx_seq_one_letter_code
_entity_poly.pdbx_strand_id
1 'polypeptide(L)'
;DLVLHGHGFDYMFQGMYLPSRRKRFLGRPTRSWALDPIGFDLVGQYIDEAKYRLKGIDPTSLLKPGLATDANERLRTDLEAVLKPVQGETAEAFDEWDYLTTSAPGRHYTYLNLLSAASLAEQRTVAFDNDTFDIYYSTPANVRHGTMLLAETIKNLNPQLLEVRNANTNLRPDLSPLKLTIGGWTRSARRRIGLGGAKAADPSQDDRSWLTGDSLLRGSEPLQGRINGLGHSARLEGLGIFDLSQVGNALDAFRSGNKSVAPALLTLLTIDTFLGGSG
;
A
#
# COMPACT_ATOMS: atom_id res chain seq x y z
N ASP A 1 -5.48 7.86 -27.91
CA ASP A 1 -4.17 7.51 -27.31
C ASP A 1 -4.39 6.35 -26.33
N LEU A 2 -3.50 5.35 -26.39
CA LEU A 2 -3.50 4.19 -25.51
C LEU A 2 -2.36 4.31 -24.50
N VAL A 3 -2.66 4.16 -23.21
CA VAL A 3 -1.68 4.10 -22.15
C VAL A 3 -1.56 2.65 -21.67
N LEU A 4 -0.36 2.08 -21.81
CA LEU A 4 0.00 0.80 -21.20
C LEU A 4 0.72 1.07 -19.88
N HIS A 5 0.25 0.47 -18.81
CA HIS A 5 0.92 0.62 -17.53
C HIS A 5 1.08 -0.72 -16.79
N GLY A 6 2.10 -0.76 -15.94
CA GLY A 6 2.49 -1.97 -15.20
C GLY A 6 1.77 -2.16 -13.87
N HIS A 7 0.60 -1.55 -13.70
CA HIS A 7 -0.15 -1.66 -12.47
C HIS A 7 -0.60 -3.11 -12.25
N GLY A 8 -0.40 -3.62 -11.05
CA GLY A 8 -0.71 -5.03 -10.72
C GLY A 8 0.52 -5.93 -10.63
N PHE A 9 1.59 -5.68 -11.41
CA PHE A 9 2.79 -6.51 -11.39
C PHE A 9 3.50 -6.54 -10.03
N ASP A 10 3.40 -5.48 -9.24
CA ASP A 10 4.04 -5.36 -7.94
C ASP A 10 3.43 -6.33 -6.91
N TYR A 11 2.13 -6.51 -6.88
CA TYR A 11 1.54 -7.47 -5.97
C TYR A 11 1.50 -8.89 -6.55
N MET A 12 1.34 -9.05 -7.85
CA MET A 12 1.31 -10.37 -8.48
C MET A 12 2.69 -11.03 -8.50
N PHE A 13 3.74 -10.32 -8.97
CA PHE A 13 5.04 -10.89 -9.23
C PHE A 13 6.20 -10.36 -8.36
N GLN A 14 5.90 -9.51 -7.39
CA GLN A 14 6.83 -9.13 -6.32
C GLN A 14 6.33 -9.55 -4.94
N GLY A 15 5.11 -10.06 -4.84
CA GLY A 15 4.50 -10.48 -3.59
C GLY A 15 4.36 -9.36 -2.58
N MET A 16 4.03 -8.13 -3.03
CA MET A 16 3.99 -6.94 -2.17
C MET A 16 2.96 -7.04 -1.05
N TYR A 17 1.90 -7.81 -1.26
CA TYR A 17 0.85 -8.03 -0.26
C TYR A 17 0.95 -9.38 0.45
N LEU A 18 1.95 -10.20 0.13
CA LEU A 18 2.19 -11.42 0.88
C LEU A 18 2.68 -11.08 2.28
N PRO A 19 2.23 -11.82 3.31
CA PRO A 19 2.70 -11.63 4.67
C PRO A 19 4.20 -11.89 4.71
N SER A 20 4.95 -10.89 5.13
CA SER A 20 6.40 -10.99 5.08
C SER A 20 7.08 -10.12 6.13
N ARG A 21 8.20 -10.61 6.62
CA ARG A 21 9.05 -9.91 7.60
C ARG A 21 10.45 -9.67 7.07
N ARG A 22 11.03 -8.58 7.51
CA ARG A 22 12.44 -8.32 7.23
C ARG A 22 13.33 -9.30 7.97
N LYS A 23 14.21 -9.97 7.24
CA LYS A 23 15.29 -10.75 7.86
C LYS A 23 16.20 -9.82 8.65
N ARG A 24 16.68 -10.31 9.80
CA ARG A 24 17.66 -9.60 10.62
C ARG A 24 19.00 -10.32 10.55
N PHE A 25 20.09 -9.55 10.55
CA PHE A 25 21.45 -10.04 10.69
C PHE A 25 22.13 -9.28 11.82
N LEU A 26 22.60 -9.98 12.83
CA LEU A 26 23.17 -9.39 14.06
C LEU A 26 22.22 -8.34 14.69
N GLY A 27 20.93 -8.66 14.77
CA GLY A 27 19.90 -7.78 15.34
C GLY A 27 19.47 -6.60 14.43
N ARG A 28 20.16 -6.35 13.32
CA ARG A 28 19.88 -5.26 12.40
C ARG A 28 19.00 -5.73 11.23
N PRO A 29 17.97 -4.95 10.83
CA PRO A 29 17.16 -5.30 9.67
C PRO A 29 18.00 -5.28 8.39
N THR A 30 17.87 -6.32 7.59
CA THR A 30 18.44 -6.42 6.25
C THR A 30 17.48 -5.88 5.21
N ARG A 31 17.90 -5.89 3.95
CA ARG A 31 16.99 -5.64 2.81
C ARG A 31 16.41 -6.94 2.22
N SER A 32 16.60 -8.05 2.91
CA SER A 32 15.97 -9.31 2.58
C SER A 32 14.68 -9.47 3.37
N TRP A 33 13.69 -10.02 2.71
CA TRP A 33 12.42 -10.37 3.30
C TRP A 33 12.26 -11.88 3.29
N ALA A 34 11.47 -12.42 4.20
CA ALA A 34 11.03 -13.79 4.19
C ALA A 34 9.52 -13.78 4.30
N LEU A 35 8.87 -14.71 3.63
CA LEU A 35 7.45 -14.96 3.85
C LEU A 35 7.23 -15.33 5.31
N ASP A 36 6.18 -14.77 5.89
CA ASP A 36 5.67 -15.22 7.18
C ASP A 36 4.66 -16.34 6.94
N PRO A 37 4.67 -17.39 7.75
CA PRO A 37 3.66 -18.43 7.63
C PRO A 37 2.27 -17.85 7.86
N ILE A 38 1.31 -18.29 7.07
CA ILE A 38 -0.09 -17.98 7.30
C ILE A 38 -0.58 -18.89 8.42
N GLY A 39 -1.10 -18.28 9.47
CA GLY A 39 -1.65 -18.98 10.62
C GLY A 39 -3.03 -19.55 10.34
N PHE A 40 -3.60 -20.24 11.34
CA PHE A 40 -4.94 -20.82 11.25
C PHE A 40 -6.03 -19.77 11.02
N ASP A 41 -5.85 -18.56 11.57
CA ASP A 41 -6.74 -17.41 11.35
C ASP A 41 -6.23 -16.55 10.19
N LEU A 42 -6.36 -17.04 8.96
CA LEU A 42 -5.93 -16.33 7.76
C LEU A 42 -6.59 -14.96 7.62
N VAL A 43 -7.91 -14.88 7.83
CA VAL A 43 -8.65 -13.63 7.66
C VAL A 43 -8.24 -12.59 8.71
N GLY A 44 -8.06 -12.99 9.97
CA GLY A 44 -7.56 -12.08 11.01
C GLY A 44 -6.16 -11.57 10.70
N GLN A 45 -5.26 -12.45 10.28
CA GLN A 45 -3.91 -12.06 9.87
C GLN A 45 -3.95 -11.10 8.66
N TYR A 46 -4.82 -11.36 7.69
CA TYR A 46 -5.00 -10.50 6.51
C TYR A 46 -5.48 -9.10 6.90
N ILE A 47 -6.47 -9.00 7.81
CA ILE A 47 -6.95 -7.71 8.33
C ILE A 47 -5.81 -6.94 9.01
N ASP A 48 -5.01 -7.60 9.82
CA ASP A 48 -3.90 -6.96 10.54
C ASP A 48 -2.80 -6.46 9.59
N GLU A 49 -2.49 -7.20 8.54
CA GLU A 49 -1.56 -6.77 7.50
C GLU A 49 -2.15 -5.61 6.66
N ALA A 50 -3.43 -5.63 6.33
CA ALA A 50 -4.09 -4.56 5.59
C ALA A 50 -4.12 -3.23 6.36
N LYS A 51 -4.26 -3.26 7.68
CA LYS A 51 -4.24 -2.08 8.56
C LYS A 51 -2.93 -1.29 8.47
N TYR A 52 -1.84 -1.86 7.98
CA TYR A 52 -0.56 -1.16 7.88
C TYR A 52 -0.62 0.13 7.05
N ARG A 53 -1.56 0.24 6.12
CA ARG A 53 -1.73 1.42 5.27
C ARG A 53 -2.31 2.62 6.01
N LEU A 54 -3.02 2.38 7.09
CA LEU A 54 -3.58 3.41 7.97
C LEU A 54 -2.72 3.59 9.24
N LYS A 55 -1.41 3.44 9.12
CA LYS A 55 -0.45 3.59 10.22
C LYS A 55 -0.74 4.85 11.02
N GLY A 56 -0.87 4.66 12.33
CA GLY A 56 -0.94 5.75 13.32
C GLY A 56 -2.32 6.11 13.79
N ILE A 57 -3.37 5.55 13.21
CA ILE A 57 -4.73 5.61 13.75
C ILE A 57 -5.46 4.31 13.42
N ASP A 58 -6.14 3.77 14.39
CA ASP A 58 -7.10 2.71 14.12
C ASP A 58 -8.33 3.34 13.43
N PRO A 59 -8.66 2.94 12.19
CA PRO A 59 -9.77 3.54 11.46
C PRO A 59 -11.11 3.37 12.17
N THR A 60 -11.28 2.31 12.99
CA THR A 60 -12.50 2.09 13.76
C THR A 60 -12.66 3.13 14.88
N SER A 61 -11.57 3.76 15.34
CA SER A 61 -11.63 4.83 16.33
C SER A 61 -12.32 6.11 15.84
N LEU A 62 -12.50 6.25 14.53
CA LEU A 62 -13.24 7.37 13.92
C LEU A 62 -14.73 7.10 13.79
N LEU A 63 -15.17 5.89 14.11
CA LEU A 63 -16.57 5.47 14.06
C LEU A 63 -17.24 5.70 15.43
N LYS A 64 -18.58 5.86 15.41
CA LYS A 64 -19.36 5.85 16.64
C LYS A 64 -19.12 4.55 17.42
N PRO A 65 -19.04 4.57 18.76
CA PRO A 65 -18.64 3.42 19.58
C PRO A 65 -19.38 2.11 19.26
N GLY A 66 -20.70 2.18 19.07
CA GLY A 66 -21.51 0.99 18.72
C GLY A 66 -21.13 0.38 17.36
N LEU A 67 -20.77 1.23 16.38
CA LEU A 67 -20.37 0.76 15.04
C LEU A 67 -18.90 0.29 15.03
N ALA A 68 -18.06 0.87 15.87
CA ALA A 68 -16.66 0.47 15.95
C ALA A 68 -16.48 -0.99 16.37
N THR A 69 -17.31 -1.45 17.31
CA THR A 69 -17.30 -2.85 17.76
C THR A 69 -17.72 -3.80 16.64
N ASP A 70 -18.77 -3.46 15.92
CA ASP A 70 -19.33 -4.31 14.85
C ASP A 70 -18.51 -4.28 13.55
N ALA A 71 -17.78 -3.19 13.31
CA ALA A 71 -17.08 -2.97 12.03
C ALA A 71 -16.03 -4.05 11.74
N ASN A 72 -15.24 -4.43 12.74
CA ASN A 72 -14.23 -5.47 12.57
C ASN A 72 -14.87 -6.85 12.36
N GLU A 73 -15.96 -7.15 13.05
CA GLU A 73 -16.69 -8.42 12.91
C GLU A 73 -17.35 -8.50 11.53
N ARG A 74 -17.99 -7.44 11.07
CA ARG A 74 -18.56 -7.36 9.72
C ARG A 74 -17.49 -7.51 8.64
N LEU A 75 -16.36 -6.78 8.77
CA LEU A 75 -15.26 -6.91 7.83
C LEU A 75 -14.72 -8.35 7.77
N ARG A 76 -14.60 -9.01 8.93
CA ARG A 76 -14.21 -10.42 8.99
C ARG A 76 -15.22 -11.30 8.27
N THR A 77 -16.49 -11.15 8.57
CA THR A 77 -17.59 -11.92 7.96
C THR A 77 -17.62 -11.75 6.43
N ASP A 78 -17.45 -10.50 5.96
CA ASP A 78 -17.42 -10.20 4.52
C ASP A 78 -16.19 -10.84 3.83
N LEU A 79 -15.02 -10.80 4.45
CA LEU A 79 -13.81 -11.44 3.91
C LEU A 79 -13.90 -12.97 3.94
N GLU A 80 -14.48 -13.56 4.98
CA GLU A 80 -14.77 -14.99 5.06
C GLU A 80 -15.74 -15.42 3.95
N ALA A 81 -16.77 -14.60 3.66
CA ALA A 81 -17.69 -14.84 2.57
C ALA A 81 -17.00 -14.77 1.19
N VAL A 82 -16.06 -13.83 1.01
CA VAL A 82 -15.24 -13.74 -0.21
C VAL A 82 -14.35 -14.98 -0.36
N LEU A 83 -13.78 -15.48 0.75
CA LEU A 83 -12.86 -16.63 0.74
C LEU A 83 -13.57 -17.98 0.52
N LYS A 84 -14.83 -18.08 0.97
CA LYS A 84 -15.60 -19.35 0.97
C LYS A 84 -15.56 -20.16 -0.34
N PRO A 85 -15.62 -19.56 -1.54
CA PRO A 85 -15.58 -20.31 -2.80
C PRO A 85 -14.29 -21.09 -3.05
N VAL A 86 -13.18 -20.67 -2.44
CA VAL A 86 -11.85 -21.27 -2.68
C VAL A 86 -11.29 -21.97 -1.44
N GLN A 87 -11.96 -21.84 -0.31
CA GLN A 87 -11.53 -22.43 0.94
C GLN A 87 -11.53 -23.97 0.85
N GLY A 88 -10.35 -24.56 1.04
CA GLY A 88 -10.16 -26.01 0.92
C GLY A 88 -10.01 -26.55 -0.51
N GLU A 89 -10.14 -25.68 -1.53
CA GLU A 89 -9.92 -26.03 -2.93
C GLU A 89 -8.48 -25.73 -3.39
N THR A 90 -7.73 -24.98 -2.58
CA THR A 90 -6.36 -24.55 -2.88
C THR A 90 -5.32 -25.48 -2.23
N ALA A 91 -4.14 -25.54 -2.81
CA ALA A 91 -3.05 -26.38 -2.31
C ALA A 91 -2.35 -25.75 -1.08
N GLU A 92 -2.29 -24.43 -1.03
CA GLU A 92 -1.56 -23.70 0.02
C GLU A 92 -2.39 -22.51 0.53
N ALA A 93 -2.21 -22.14 1.80
CA ALA A 93 -2.85 -20.96 2.40
C ALA A 93 -2.45 -19.64 1.70
N PHE A 94 -1.30 -19.60 1.02
CA PHE A 94 -0.90 -18.45 0.21
C PHE A 94 -1.80 -18.25 -1.01
N ASP A 95 -2.39 -19.29 -1.57
CA ASP A 95 -3.32 -19.20 -2.69
C ASP A 95 -4.63 -18.55 -2.23
N GLU A 96 -5.11 -18.91 -1.04
CA GLU A 96 -6.27 -18.24 -0.41
C GLU A 96 -5.98 -16.77 -0.10
N TRP A 97 -4.78 -16.46 0.38
CA TRP A 97 -4.33 -15.08 0.61
C TRP A 97 -4.30 -14.25 -0.67
N ASP A 98 -3.76 -14.82 -1.74
CA ASP A 98 -3.72 -14.18 -3.05
C ASP A 98 -5.12 -13.95 -3.62
N TYR A 99 -6.02 -14.90 -3.41
CA TYR A 99 -7.41 -14.75 -3.80
C TYR A 99 -8.09 -13.59 -3.07
N LEU A 100 -7.90 -13.46 -1.75
CA LEU A 100 -8.38 -12.29 -1.01
C LEU A 100 -7.75 -11.00 -1.54
N THR A 101 -6.47 -11.00 -1.82
CA THR A 101 -5.76 -9.82 -2.32
C THR A 101 -6.30 -9.34 -3.66
N THR A 102 -6.56 -10.26 -4.58
CA THR A 102 -7.08 -9.94 -5.91
C THR A 102 -8.56 -9.61 -5.91
N SER A 103 -9.34 -10.29 -5.06
CA SER A 103 -10.81 -10.12 -5.01
C SER A 103 -11.26 -8.91 -4.19
N ALA A 104 -10.49 -8.49 -3.17
CA ALA A 104 -10.82 -7.36 -2.31
C ALA A 104 -9.94 -6.12 -2.60
N PRO A 105 -8.69 -5.97 -2.09
CA PRO A 105 -7.92 -4.76 -2.34
C PRO A 105 -7.55 -4.56 -3.81
N GLY A 106 -7.23 -5.62 -4.52
CA GLY A 106 -6.88 -5.55 -5.94
C GLY A 106 -8.03 -4.98 -6.76
N ARG A 107 -9.23 -5.44 -6.51
CA ARG A 107 -10.44 -4.98 -7.20
C ARG A 107 -10.82 -3.56 -6.83
N HIS A 108 -10.77 -3.21 -5.55
CA HIS A 108 -11.26 -1.91 -5.09
C HIS A 108 -10.21 -0.80 -5.18
N TYR A 109 -8.94 -1.11 -4.93
CA TYR A 109 -7.88 -0.11 -4.94
C TYR A 109 -7.27 0.06 -6.33
N THR A 110 -6.84 -1.02 -6.96
CA THR A 110 -6.13 -1.00 -8.24
C THR A 110 -7.05 -0.57 -9.37
N TYR A 111 -8.27 -1.11 -9.40
CA TYR A 111 -9.25 -0.80 -10.42
C TYR A 111 -9.71 0.67 -10.39
N LEU A 112 -9.87 1.25 -9.21
CA LEU A 112 -10.22 2.67 -9.08
C LEU A 112 -9.13 3.60 -9.63
N ASN A 113 -7.85 3.25 -9.47
CA ASN A 113 -6.76 4.00 -10.07
C ASN A 113 -6.80 3.94 -11.61
N LEU A 114 -7.19 2.80 -12.18
CA LEU A 114 -7.39 2.67 -13.62
C LEU A 114 -8.57 3.50 -14.10
N LEU A 115 -9.70 3.42 -13.41
CA LEU A 115 -10.90 4.18 -13.74
C LEU A 115 -10.68 5.69 -13.70
N SER A 116 -9.91 6.19 -12.73
CA SER A 116 -9.66 7.63 -12.58
C SER A 116 -8.94 8.24 -13.78
N ALA A 117 -8.10 7.47 -14.46
CA ALA A 117 -7.38 7.91 -15.63
C ALA A 117 -8.06 7.48 -16.96
N ALA A 118 -9.04 6.59 -16.92
CA ALA A 118 -9.77 6.11 -18.11
C ALA A 118 -10.57 7.22 -18.81
N SER A 119 -10.96 8.28 -18.10
CA SER A 119 -11.61 9.45 -18.68
C SER A 119 -10.68 10.30 -19.56
N LEU A 120 -9.36 10.13 -19.42
CA LEU A 120 -8.34 10.90 -20.13
C LEU A 120 -7.75 10.15 -21.31
N ALA A 121 -7.61 8.83 -21.21
CA ALA A 121 -7.06 7.97 -22.24
C ALA A 121 -7.51 6.52 -22.08
N GLU A 122 -7.57 5.78 -23.19
CA GLU A 122 -7.76 4.33 -23.13
C GLU A 122 -6.58 3.72 -22.36
N GLN A 123 -6.90 2.86 -21.38
CA GLN A 123 -5.91 2.25 -20.52
C GLN A 123 -5.96 0.74 -20.62
N ARG A 124 -4.78 0.15 -20.64
CA ARG A 124 -4.60 -1.29 -20.57
C ARG A 124 -3.47 -1.63 -19.63
N THR A 125 -3.66 -2.69 -18.86
CA THR A 125 -2.61 -3.27 -18.04
C THR A 125 -2.44 -4.74 -18.39
N VAL A 126 -1.22 -5.10 -18.75
CA VAL A 126 -0.86 -6.48 -19.10
C VAL A 126 -1.00 -7.40 -17.88
N ALA A 127 -0.87 -6.86 -16.67
CA ALA A 127 -1.02 -7.64 -15.44
C ALA A 127 -2.41 -8.28 -15.29
N PHE A 128 -3.46 -7.69 -15.89
CA PHE A 128 -4.83 -8.20 -15.81
C PHE A 128 -5.28 -8.96 -17.06
N ASP A 129 -4.34 -9.32 -17.92
CA ASP A 129 -4.58 -10.29 -18.98
C ASP A 129 -4.75 -11.70 -18.39
N ASN A 130 -5.63 -12.50 -18.97
CA ASN A 130 -5.93 -13.83 -18.45
C ASN A 130 -4.71 -14.75 -18.41
N ASP A 131 -3.88 -14.73 -19.45
CA ASP A 131 -2.66 -15.54 -19.50
C ASP A 131 -1.68 -15.13 -18.39
N THR A 132 -1.61 -13.83 -18.10
CA THR A 132 -0.79 -13.31 -17.00
C THR A 132 -1.32 -13.73 -15.64
N PHE A 133 -2.65 -13.77 -15.47
CA PHE A 133 -3.29 -14.30 -14.26
C PHE A 133 -3.04 -15.79 -14.07
N ASP A 134 -3.11 -16.58 -15.13
CA ASP A 134 -2.84 -18.03 -15.07
C ASP A 134 -1.39 -18.30 -14.65
N ILE A 135 -0.43 -17.51 -15.18
CA ILE A 135 0.96 -17.56 -14.74
C ILE A 135 1.09 -17.18 -13.26
N TYR A 136 0.39 -16.12 -12.84
CA TYR A 136 0.42 -15.67 -11.45
C TYR A 136 -0.06 -16.75 -10.49
N TYR A 137 -1.25 -17.31 -10.71
CA TYR A 137 -1.83 -18.33 -9.83
C TYR A 137 -1.07 -19.67 -9.89
N SER A 138 -0.42 -20.00 -11.00
CA SER A 138 0.42 -21.18 -11.11
C SER A 138 1.83 -21.02 -10.53
N THR A 139 2.24 -19.78 -10.20
CA THR A 139 3.58 -19.52 -9.67
C THR A 139 3.56 -19.50 -8.14
N PRO A 140 4.30 -20.40 -7.45
CA PRO A 140 4.32 -20.46 -6.00
C PRO A 140 4.71 -19.12 -5.33
N ALA A 141 4.12 -18.81 -4.18
CA ALA A 141 4.33 -17.55 -3.45
C ALA A 141 5.81 -17.28 -3.14
N ASN A 142 6.60 -18.31 -2.80
CA ASN A 142 8.03 -18.19 -2.51
C ASN A 142 8.87 -17.82 -3.74
N VAL A 143 8.41 -18.13 -4.95
CA VAL A 143 9.07 -17.76 -6.22
C VAL A 143 8.74 -16.31 -6.57
N ARG A 144 7.49 -15.90 -6.36
CA ARG A 144 7.01 -14.53 -6.65
C ARG A 144 7.48 -13.52 -5.62
N HIS A 145 7.74 -13.97 -4.39
CA HIS A 145 8.10 -13.07 -3.30
C HIS A 145 9.45 -12.39 -3.52
N GLY A 146 9.44 -11.07 -3.55
CA GLY A 146 10.61 -10.23 -3.77
C GLY A 146 10.82 -9.85 -5.25
N THR A 147 12.00 -9.37 -5.58
CA THR A 147 12.28 -8.83 -6.91
C THR A 147 13.00 -9.80 -7.84
N MET A 148 13.30 -11.01 -7.39
CA MET A 148 14.17 -11.93 -8.14
C MET A 148 13.51 -12.44 -9.42
N LEU A 149 12.22 -12.79 -9.36
CA LEU A 149 11.48 -13.24 -10.54
C LEU A 149 11.47 -12.17 -11.64
N LEU A 150 11.15 -10.94 -11.30
CA LEU A 150 11.17 -9.82 -12.26
C LEU A 150 12.58 -9.54 -12.77
N ALA A 151 13.59 -9.59 -11.91
CA ALA A 151 14.98 -9.38 -12.33
C ALA A 151 15.44 -10.43 -13.33
N GLU A 152 15.15 -11.70 -13.11
CA GLU A 152 15.48 -12.78 -14.05
C GLU A 152 14.66 -12.68 -15.35
N THR A 153 13.39 -12.31 -15.28
CA THR A 153 12.57 -12.06 -16.47
C THR A 153 13.14 -10.93 -17.31
N ILE A 154 13.48 -9.79 -16.70
CA ILE A 154 14.09 -8.65 -17.39
C ILE A 154 15.44 -9.05 -18.00
N LYS A 155 16.25 -9.81 -17.28
CA LYS A 155 17.55 -10.29 -17.76
C LYS A 155 17.40 -11.16 -19.02
N ASN A 156 16.37 -12.00 -19.07
CA ASN A 156 16.12 -12.86 -20.23
C ASN A 156 15.53 -12.10 -21.42
N LEU A 157 14.69 -11.11 -21.16
CA LEU A 157 14.06 -10.32 -22.22
C LEU A 157 14.99 -9.22 -22.76
N ASN A 158 15.59 -8.47 -21.89
CA ASN A 158 16.51 -7.39 -22.25
C ASN A 158 17.47 -7.06 -21.09
N PRO A 159 18.66 -7.67 -21.06
CA PRO A 159 19.62 -7.49 -19.97
C PRO A 159 20.09 -6.03 -19.80
N GLN A 160 20.03 -5.18 -20.82
CA GLN A 160 20.41 -3.78 -20.71
C GLN A 160 19.50 -3.00 -19.77
N LEU A 161 18.23 -3.40 -19.60
CA LEU A 161 17.30 -2.79 -18.65
C LEU A 161 17.73 -2.99 -17.19
N LEU A 162 18.57 -3.99 -16.89
CA LEU A 162 19.12 -4.16 -15.52
C LEU A 162 20.12 -3.07 -15.14
N GLU A 163 20.65 -2.29 -16.10
CA GLU A 163 21.51 -1.15 -15.84
C GLU A 163 20.72 0.07 -15.36
N VAL A 164 19.43 0.12 -15.69
CA VAL A 164 18.53 1.17 -15.23
C VAL A 164 18.29 1.02 -13.73
N ARG A 165 18.58 2.05 -12.97
CA ARG A 165 18.42 2.05 -11.52
C ARG A 165 16.96 2.18 -11.14
N ASN A 166 16.54 1.41 -10.16
CA ASN A 166 15.20 1.54 -9.58
C ASN A 166 15.04 2.92 -8.94
N ALA A 167 13.98 3.64 -9.30
CA ALA A 167 13.72 5.00 -8.83
C ALA A 167 13.66 5.12 -7.31
N ASN A 168 13.04 4.13 -6.63
CA ASN A 168 12.86 4.16 -5.18
C ASN A 168 14.15 3.87 -4.39
N THR A 169 15.02 3.02 -4.92
CA THR A 169 16.23 2.57 -4.21
C THR A 169 17.51 3.20 -4.76
N ASN A 170 17.45 3.75 -5.97
CA ASN A 170 18.60 4.22 -6.75
C ASN A 170 19.69 3.12 -6.91
N LEU A 171 19.29 1.87 -6.94
CA LEU A 171 20.16 0.71 -7.06
C LEU A 171 19.71 -0.13 -8.27
N ARG A 172 20.64 -0.89 -8.82
CA ARG A 172 20.32 -1.86 -9.90
C ARG A 172 19.39 -2.94 -9.36
N PRO A 173 18.39 -3.39 -10.15
CA PRO A 173 17.42 -4.40 -9.72
C PRO A 173 18.01 -5.80 -9.55
N ASP A 174 19.14 -6.11 -10.23
CA ASP A 174 19.84 -7.39 -10.20
C ASP A 174 20.77 -7.59 -9.00
N LEU A 175 20.88 -6.58 -8.13
CA LEU A 175 21.74 -6.70 -6.96
C LEU A 175 21.18 -7.71 -5.96
N SER A 176 22.03 -8.65 -5.53
CA SER A 176 21.66 -9.60 -4.49
C SER A 176 21.21 -8.88 -3.20
N PRO A 177 20.29 -9.47 -2.43
CA PRO A 177 19.82 -8.88 -1.15
C PRO A 177 20.94 -8.52 -0.19
N LEU A 178 22.05 -9.27 -0.20
CA LEU A 178 23.23 -8.97 0.61
C LEU A 178 23.90 -7.66 0.16
N LYS A 179 24.15 -7.50 -1.14
CA LYS A 179 24.73 -6.26 -1.71
C LYS A 179 23.82 -5.06 -1.46
N LEU A 180 22.49 -5.24 -1.58
CA LEU A 180 21.51 -4.20 -1.23
C LEU A 180 21.57 -3.82 0.25
N THR A 181 21.77 -4.80 1.13
CA THR A 181 21.86 -4.57 2.59
C THR A 181 23.14 -3.81 2.94
N ILE A 182 24.30 -4.27 2.45
CA ILE A 182 25.59 -3.61 2.66
C ILE A 182 25.56 -2.18 2.11
N GLY A 183 25.07 -2.00 0.89
CA GLY A 183 24.91 -0.67 0.28
C GLY A 183 23.99 0.26 1.06
N GLY A 184 22.95 -0.28 1.69
CA GLY A 184 22.09 0.47 2.61
C GLY A 184 22.80 0.88 3.91
N TRP A 185 23.54 -0.04 4.50
CA TRP A 185 24.29 0.24 5.75
C TRP A 185 25.42 1.24 5.53
N THR A 186 26.20 1.09 4.47
CA THR A 186 27.27 2.04 4.14
C THR A 186 26.74 3.44 3.87
N ARG A 187 25.59 3.56 3.19
CA ARG A 187 24.92 4.84 2.97
C ARG A 187 24.44 5.46 4.28
N SER A 188 23.85 4.66 5.17
CA SER A 188 23.43 5.13 6.50
C SER A 188 24.60 5.53 7.37
N ALA A 189 25.71 4.80 7.33
CA ALA A 189 26.93 5.15 8.04
C ALA A 189 27.52 6.47 7.52
N ARG A 190 27.68 6.62 6.20
CA ARG A 190 28.16 7.87 5.59
C ARG A 190 27.33 9.09 5.96
N ARG A 191 25.98 8.93 6.04
CA ARG A 191 25.09 10.00 6.51
C ARG A 191 25.38 10.40 7.96
N ARG A 192 25.62 9.41 8.86
CA ARG A 192 25.88 9.67 10.28
C ARG A 192 27.19 10.39 10.54
N ILE A 193 28.22 10.14 9.73
CA ILE A 193 29.55 10.77 9.87
C ILE A 193 29.72 12.02 8.99
N GLY A 194 28.62 12.55 8.43
CA GLY A 194 28.65 13.78 7.63
C GLY A 194 29.35 13.68 6.28
N LEU A 195 29.83 12.50 5.88
CA LEU A 195 30.49 12.24 4.59
C LEU A 195 29.49 12.00 3.44
N GLY A 196 28.19 12.15 3.70
CA GLY A 196 27.17 12.14 2.66
C GLY A 196 27.09 13.54 2.07
N GLY A 197 27.59 13.73 0.86
CA GLY A 197 27.36 14.97 0.10
C GLY A 197 25.85 15.28 0.05
N ALA A 198 25.53 16.57 0.10
CA ALA A 198 24.23 17.21 0.18
C ALA A 198 23.19 16.45 1.03
N LYS A 199 22.64 17.08 2.07
CA LYS A 199 21.47 16.57 2.80
C LYS A 199 20.61 15.88 1.74
N ALA A 200 20.50 14.53 1.80
CA ALA A 200 19.51 13.88 0.95
C ALA A 200 18.22 14.60 1.31
N ALA A 201 17.72 15.37 0.36
CA ALA A 201 16.42 16.01 0.49
C ALA A 201 15.49 14.97 1.09
N ASP A 202 14.72 15.38 2.07
CA ASP A 202 13.61 14.54 2.56
C ASP A 202 12.98 13.92 1.31
N PRO A 203 12.82 12.58 1.21
CA PRO A 203 12.19 11.98 0.03
C PRO A 203 10.86 12.63 -0.31
N SER A 204 10.20 13.26 0.67
CA SER A 204 9.00 14.07 0.48
C SER A 204 9.26 15.41 -0.20
N GLN A 205 10.50 15.87 -0.29
CA GLN A 205 10.94 17.10 -0.96
C GLN A 205 11.71 16.84 -2.26
N ASP A 206 11.89 15.58 -2.64
CA ASP A 206 12.44 15.23 -3.94
C ASP A 206 11.32 15.43 -4.98
N ASP A 207 11.50 16.40 -5.88
CA ASP A 207 10.59 16.72 -6.98
C ASP A 207 10.32 15.53 -7.93
N ARG A 208 11.12 14.46 -7.82
CA ARG A 208 10.95 13.18 -8.52
C ARG A 208 10.07 12.17 -7.79
N SER A 209 9.58 12.48 -6.60
CA SER A 209 8.74 11.59 -5.79
C SER A 209 7.32 12.13 -5.66
N TRP A 210 6.35 11.24 -5.59
CA TRP A 210 4.99 11.63 -5.24
C TRP A 210 4.98 12.26 -3.85
N LEU A 211 4.21 13.34 -3.70
CA LEU A 211 4.00 13.96 -2.40
C LEU A 211 3.38 12.94 -1.43
N THR A 212 3.92 12.88 -0.23
CA THR A 212 3.27 12.11 0.84
C THR A 212 1.93 12.75 1.20
N GLY A 213 0.97 11.97 1.72
CA GLY A 213 -0.31 12.52 2.16
C GLY A 213 -0.15 13.68 3.16
N ASP A 214 0.81 13.59 4.07
CA ASP A 214 1.16 14.67 5.00
C ASP A 214 1.67 15.92 4.27
N SER A 215 2.61 15.76 3.33
CA SER A 215 3.13 16.88 2.55
C SER A 215 2.07 17.51 1.65
N LEU A 216 1.19 16.69 1.07
CA LEU A 216 0.09 17.15 0.25
C LEU A 216 -0.90 18.00 1.07
N LEU A 217 -1.34 17.49 2.23
CA LEU A 217 -2.28 18.18 3.08
C LEU A 217 -1.70 19.47 3.68
N ARG A 218 -0.40 19.51 4.01
CA ARG A 218 0.26 20.69 4.56
C ARG A 218 0.67 21.71 3.51
N GLY A 219 0.96 21.25 2.29
CA GLY A 219 1.44 22.10 1.21
C GLY A 219 0.35 22.73 0.35
N SER A 220 -0.90 22.27 0.48
CA SER A 220 -2.03 22.75 -0.33
C SER A 220 -3.02 23.56 0.52
N GLU A 221 -3.04 24.87 0.33
CA GLU A 221 -3.98 25.75 1.05
C GLU A 221 -5.45 25.34 0.83
N PRO A 222 -5.92 25.00 -0.40
CA PRO A 222 -7.29 24.54 -0.59
C PRO A 222 -7.60 23.25 0.19
N LEU A 223 -6.65 22.31 0.29
CA LEU A 223 -6.86 21.09 1.06
C LEU A 223 -6.86 21.35 2.57
N GLN A 224 -6.00 22.26 3.05
CA GLN A 224 -6.01 22.68 4.46
C GLN A 224 -7.35 23.27 4.86
N GLY A 225 -7.91 24.17 4.04
CA GLY A 225 -9.25 24.72 4.29
C GLY A 225 -10.32 23.64 4.41
N ARG A 226 -10.27 22.65 3.52
CA ARG A 226 -11.24 21.56 3.50
C ARG A 226 -11.08 20.59 4.67
N ILE A 227 -9.86 20.14 5.00
CA ILE A 227 -9.65 19.23 6.13
C ILE A 227 -10.02 19.89 7.46
N ASN A 228 -9.81 21.21 7.62
CA ASN A 228 -10.19 21.92 8.83
C ASN A 228 -11.69 21.88 9.10
N GLY A 229 -12.50 21.74 8.05
CA GLY A 229 -13.95 21.62 8.15
C GLY A 229 -14.45 20.22 8.51
N LEU A 230 -13.62 19.16 8.42
CA LEU A 230 -14.08 17.79 8.58
C LEU A 230 -14.66 17.50 9.97
N GLY A 231 -14.13 18.11 11.04
CA GLY A 231 -14.64 17.95 12.41
C GLY A 231 -16.05 18.50 12.63
N HIS A 232 -16.56 19.29 11.68
CA HIS A 232 -17.90 19.88 11.71
C HIS A 232 -18.66 19.63 10.40
N SER A 233 -18.24 18.62 9.63
CA SER A 233 -18.87 18.34 8.35
C SER A 233 -20.28 17.78 8.53
N ALA A 234 -21.29 18.55 8.11
CA ALA A 234 -22.69 18.10 8.10
C ALA A 234 -22.89 16.85 7.20
N ARG A 235 -22.03 16.65 6.20
CA ARG A 235 -22.08 15.48 5.32
C ARG A 235 -21.62 14.22 6.04
N LEU A 236 -20.48 14.28 6.74
CA LEU A 236 -20.01 13.16 7.55
C LEU A 236 -20.97 12.87 8.71
N GLU A 237 -21.53 13.92 9.33
CA GLU A 237 -22.55 13.79 10.36
C GLU A 237 -23.80 13.10 9.84
N GLY A 238 -24.26 13.50 8.65
CA GLY A 238 -25.46 12.96 7.99
C GLY A 238 -25.37 11.47 7.65
N LEU A 239 -24.15 10.92 7.48
CA LEU A 239 -23.95 9.47 7.35
C LEU A 239 -24.26 8.70 8.65
N GLY A 240 -24.21 9.36 9.79
CA GLY A 240 -24.53 8.75 11.08
C GLY A 240 -23.51 7.71 11.59
N ILE A 241 -22.39 7.52 10.88
CA ILE A 241 -21.39 6.47 11.19
C ILE A 241 -20.15 7.03 11.90
N PHE A 242 -19.76 8.29 11.63
CA PHE A 242 -18.55 8.88 12.19
C PHE A 242 -18.79 9.53 13.55
N ASP A 243 -17.79 9.42 14.43
CA ASP A 243 -17.68 10.23 15.64
C ASP A 243 -16.89 11.51 15.32
N LEU A 244 -17.60 12.62 15.13
CA LEU A 244 -16.96 13.87 14.75
C LEU A 244 -16.01 14.41 15.83
N SER A 245 -16.16 14.02 17.09
CA SER A 245 -15.22 14.40 18.15
C SER A 245 -13.88 13.70 17.94
N GLN A 246 -13.88 12.43 17.52
CA GLN A 246 -12.66 11.69 17.19
C GLN A 246 -12.03 12.19 15.88
N VAL A 247 -12.84 12.62 14.91
CA VAL A 247 -12.33 13.30 13.71
C VAL A 247 -11.62 14.59 14.11
N GLY A 248 -12.20 15.37 15.04
CA GLY A 248 -11.57 16.58 15.61
C GLY A 248 -10.23 16.26 16.29
N ASN A 249 -10.18 15.23 17.12
CA ASN A 249 -8.95 14.78 17.77
C ASN A 249 -7.85 14.37 16.74
N ALA A 250 -8.24 13.72 15.65
CA ALA A 250 -7.30 13.37 14.57
C ALA A 250 -6.77 14.64 13.86
N LEU A 251 -7.61 15.65 13.65
CA LEU A 251 -7.19 16.95 13.10
C LEU A 251 -6.21 17.66 14.03
N ASP A 252 -6.44 17.66 15.33
CA ASP A 252 -5.55 18.30 16.30
C ASP A 252 -4.22 17.56 16.40
N ALA A 253 -4.24 16.23 16.34
CA ALA A 253 -3.03 15.41 16.23
C ALA A 253 -2.24 15.74 14.95
N PHE A 254 -2.92 15.93 13.82
CA PHE A 254 -2.29 16.35 12.58
C PHE A 254 -1.66 17.74 12.69
N ARG A 255 -2.37 18.72 13.24
CA ARG A 255 -1.86 20.08 13.45
C ARG A 255 -0.66 20.11 14.39
N SER A 256 -0.64 19.27 15.41
CA SER A 256 0.51 19.12 16.34
C SER A 256 1.71 18.38 15.76
N GLY A 257 1.64 17.96 14.49
CA GLY A 257 2.78 17.36 13.77
C GLY A 257 2.73 15.83 13.63
N ASN A 258 1.66 15.16 14.07
CA ASN A 258 1.52 13.72 13.86
C ASN A 258 1.18 13.43 12.39
N LYS A 259 2.20 13.02 11.63
CA LYS A 259 2.08 12.70 10.20
C LYS A 259 1.30 11.42 9.93
N SER A 260 1.19 10.53 10.92
CA SER A 260 0.63 9.21 10.73
C SER A 260 -0.90 9.20 10.59
N VAL A 261 -1.57 10.30 10.95
CA VAL A 261 -3.02 10.46 10.78
C VAL A 261 -3.43 10.97 9.38
N ALA A 262 -2.48 11.44 8.57
CA ALA A 262 -2.76 12.02 7.26
C ALA A 262 -3.52 11.07 6.31
N PRO A 263 -3.25 9.75 6.23
CA PRO A 263 -4.03 8.84 5.41
C PRO A 263 -5.52 8.79 5.80
N ALA A 264 -5.82 8.79 7.09
CA ALA A 264 -7.20 8.79 7.58
C ALA A 264 -7.93 10.10 7.23
N LEU A 265 -7.25 11.24 7.38
CA LEU A 265 -7.82 12.54 7.00
C LEU A 265 -8.07 12.65 5.50
N LEU A 266 -7.18 12.10 4.66
CA LEU A 266 -7.39 12.02 3.21
C LEU A 266 -8.60 11.14 2.86
N THR A 267 -8.76 10.02 3.55
CA THR A 267 -9.94 9.15 3.37
C THR A 267 -11.22 9.88 3.73
N LEU A 268 -11.28 10.54 4.89
CA LEU A 268 -12.44 11.34 5.30
C LEU A 268 -12.73 12.47 4.33
N LEU A 269 -11.69 13.16 3.85
CA LEU A 269 -11.83 14.23 2.86
C LEU A 269 -12.38 13.70 1.53
N THR A 270 -11.96 12.52 1.11
CA THR A 270 -12.47 11.86 -0.10
C THR A 270 -13.97 11.55 0.05
N ILE A 271 -14.36 10.97 1.19
CA ILE A 271 -15.78 10.68 1.50
C ILE A 271 -16.61 11.97 1.52
N ASP A 272 -16.14 13.00 2.24
CA ASP A 272 -16.83 14.29 2.33
C ASP A 272 -17.01 14.94 0.95
N THR A 273 -15.96 14.85 0.12
CA THR A 273 -15.98 15.38 -1.25
C THR A 273 -16.99 14.63 -2.12
N PHE A 274 -16.96 13.31 -2.07
CA PHE A 274 -17.88 12.46 -2.83
C PHE A 274 -19.35 12.78 -2.50
N LEU A 275 -19.65 12.90 -1.22
CA LEU A 275 -21.00 13.28 -0.75
C LEU A 275 -21.40 14.69 -1.19
N GLY A 276 -20.44 15.60 -1.41
CA GLY A 276 -20.71 16.94 -1.87
C GLY A 276 -20.88 17.09 -3.38
N GLY A 277 -20.38 16.16 -4.17
CA GLY A 277 -20.47 16.15 -5.63
C GLY A 277 -21.74 15.49 -6.18
N SER A 278 -22.59 14.94 -5.31
CA SER A 278 -23.82 14.23 -5.68
C SER A 278 -25.06 15.13 -5.69
N GLY A 279 -24.89 16.47 -5.66
CA GLY A 279 -25.94 17.47 -5.70
C GLY A 279 -26.00 18.22 -7.02
#